data_8ba566b5142553792667aae01c88cf80
#
_entry.id   8ba566b5142553792667aae01c88cf80
#
_cell.length_a   1.000
_cell.length_b   1.000
_cell.length_c   1.000
_cell.angle_alpha   90.00
_cell.angle_beta   90.00
_cell.angle_gamma   90.00
#
_symmetry.space_group_name_H-M   'P 1'
#
loop_
_entity.id
_entity.type
_entity.pdbx_description
1 polymer ?
#
loop_
_entity_poly.entity_id
_entity_poly.type
_entity_poly.pdbx_seq_one_letter_code
_entity_poly.pdbx_strand_id
1 'polypeptide(L)'
;MLEAFRKAFKIKDIRKKIGYTFLMLIVIRIGSQLPTPGVNGEYIKNFFAQNTGEAFNLFNAFTGGSFEQMSVFALSITPYITSSIIVQLLTIAIPQLEEMQRDGETGRKKIVAITRYLTVGLALIESGAMAVGFGRQGLLVKYNFVNAAIVVLTLTAGSAFLMWIGERITEKGVGNGISIVL
;
A
#
# COMPACT_ATOMS: atom_id res chain seq x y z
N MET A 1 -6.99 13.08 -30.77
CA MET A 1 -6.47 12.36 -29.60
C MET A 1 -5.44 11.28 -29.97
N LEU A 2 -5.72 10.37 -30.90
CA LEU A 2 -4.79 9.30 -31.33
C LEU A 2 -3.43 9.80 -31.86
N GLU A 3 -3.40 10.91 -32.56
CA GLU A 3 -2.15 11.51 -33.05
C GLU A 3 -1.28 12.07 -31.92
N ALA A 4 -1.87 12.63 -30.88
CA ALA A 4 -1.16 13.11 -29.70
C ALA A 4 -0.52 11.94 -28.92
N PHE A 5 -1.23 10.83 -28.77
CA PHE A 5 -0.68 9.59 -28.21
C PHE A 5 0.48 9.04 -29.06
N ARG A 6 0.31 8.99 -30.39
CA ARG A 6 1.35 8.51 -31.29
C ARG A 6 2.60 9.40 -31.28
N LYS A 7 2.44 10.73 -31.14
CA LYS A 7 3.55 11.68 -30.98
C LYS A 7 4.23 11.53 -29.62
N ALA A 8 3.46 11.34 -28.53
CA ALA A 8 3.99 11.12 -27.18
C ALA A 8 4.85 9.85 -27.11
N PHE A 9 4.42 8.75 -27.73
CA PHE A 9 5.20 7.50 -27.77
C PHE A 9 6.50 7.59 -28.60
N LYS A 10 6.66 8.60 -29.47
CA LYS A 10 7.91 8.84 -30.21
C LYS A 10 8.98 9.51 -29.33
N ILE A 11 8.59 10.16 -28.24
CA ILE A 11 9.53 10.81 -27.31
C ILE A 11 10.14 9.75 -26.40
N LYS A 12 11.45 9.57 -26.49
CA LYS A 12 12.21 8.53 -25.76
C LYS A 12 12.02 8.58 -24.23
N ASP A 13 11.90 9.78 -23.66
CA ASP A 13 11.73 9.96 -22.23
C ASP A 13 10.33 9.54 -21.75
N ILE A 14 9.28 9.85 -22.51
CA ILE A 14 7.91 9.44 -22.18
C ILE A 14 7.79 7.92 -22.24
N ARG A 15 8.37 7.29 -23.27
CA ARG A 15 8.38 5.83 -23.40
C ARG A 15 9.10 5.15 -22.24
N LYS A 16 10.24 5.71 -21.77
CA LYS A 16 10.94 5.18 -20.60
C LYS A 16 10.10 5.28 -19.33
N LYS A 17 9.45 6.41 -19.09
CA LYS A 17 8.58 6.64 -17.93
C LYS A 17 7.38 5.68 -17.93
N ILE A 18 6.73 5.51 -19.08
CA ILE A 18 5.62 4.55 -19.23
C ILE A 18 6.11 3.12 -18.98
N GLY A 19 7.22 2.72 -19.60
CA GLY A 19 7.82 1.39 -19.39
C GLY A 19 8.17 1.11 -17.92
N TYR A 20 8.71 2.12 -17.23
CA TYR A 20 9.01 2.02 -15.80
C TYR A 20 7.74 1.84 -14.97
N THR A 21 6.69 2.60 -15.25
CA THR A 21 5.39 2.47 -14.56
C THR A 21 4.80 1.08 -14.76
N PHE A 22 4.77 0.57 -16.00
CA PHE A 22 4.29 -0.79 -16.29
C PHE A 22 5.11 -1.86 -15.58
N LEU A 23 6.44 -1.73 -15.54
CA LEU A 23 7.30 -2.67 -14.82
C LEU A 23 6.96 -2.69 -13.32
N MET A 24 6.76 -1.53 -12.70
CA MET A 24 6.37 -1.46 -11.30
C MET A 24 4.99 -2.05 -11.03
N LEU A 25 4.02 -1.88 -11.94
CA LEU A 25 2.70 -2.52 -11.85
C LEU A 25 2.80 -4.05 -11.94
N ILE A 26 3.68 -4.58 -12.78
CA ILE A 26 3.94 -6.02 -12.85
C ILE A 26 4.50 -6.53 -11.52
N VAL A 27 5.45 -5.81 -10.92
CA VAL A 27 6.01 -6.17 -9.59
C VAL A 27 4.92 -6.21 -8.53
N ILE A 28 4.03 -5.20 -8.50
CA ILE A 28 2.88 -5.17 -7.59
C ILE A 28 1.98 -6.39 -7.83
N ARG A 29 1.68 -6.72 -9.08
CA ARG A 29 0.82 -7.86 -9.45
C ARG A 29 1.43 -9.20 -9.02
N ILE A 30 2.72 -9.39 -9.17
CA ILE A 30 3.43 -10.58 -8.69
C ILE A 30 3.35 -10.65 -7.16
N GLY A 31 3.63 -9.57 -6.46
CA GLY A 31 3.57 -9.53 -5.00
C GLY A 31 2.16 -9.75 -4.44
N SER A 32 1.11 -9.32 -5.15
CA SER A 32 -0.29 -9.55 -4.76
C SER A 32 -0.72 -11.02 -4.83
N GLN A 33 0.03 -11.87 -5.53
CA GLN A 33 -0.21 -13.31 -5.60
C GLN A 33 0.58 -14.11 -4.55
N LEU A 34 1.51 -13.46 -3.84
CA LEU A 34 2.31 -14.13 -2.81
C LEU A 34 1.54 -14.17 -1.48
N PRO A 35 1.13 -15.35 -0.99
CA PRO A 35 0.41 -15.46 0.27
C PRO A 35 1.32 -15.11 1.45
N THR A 36 0.74 -14.50 2.48
CA THR A 36 1.45 -14.22 3.74
C THR A 36 1.81 -15.52 4.45
N PRO A 37 3.07 -15.73 4.85
CA PRO A 37 3.47 -16.91 5.60
C PRO A 37 2.70 -17.05 6.92
N GLY A 38 2.31 -18.27 7.27
CA GLY A 38 1.58 -18.57 8.51
C GLY A 38 0.06 -18.45 8.43
N VAL A 39 -0.48 -18.14 7.27
CA VAL A 39 -1.91 -18.00 7.00
C VAL A 39 -2.41 -19.18 6.17
N ASN A 40 -3.59 -19.71 6.52
CA ASN A 40 -4.23 -20.79 5.76
C ASN A 40 -5.10 -20.23 4.64
N GLY A 41 -4.55 -20.22 3.41
CA GLY A 41 -5.21 -19.62 2.24
C GLY A 41 -6.54 -20.26 1.85
N GLU A 42 -6.72 -21.57 2.03
CA GLU A 42 -8.00 -22.25 1.74
C GLU A 42 -9.08 -21.87 2.75
N TYR A 43 -8.72 -21.80 4.01
CA TYR A 43 -9.66 -21.40 5.06
C TYR A 43 -10.10 -19.94 4.90
N ILE A 44 -9.19 -19.07 4.48
CA ILE A 44 -9.49 -17.67 4.21
C ILE A 44 -10.44 -17.50 3.04
N LYS A 45 -10.20 -18.20 1.91
CA LYS A 45 -11.13 -18.17 0.77
C LYS A 45 -12.53 -18.63 1.15
N ASN A 46 -12.63 -19.70 1.94
CA ASN A 46 -13.92 -20.21 2.42
C ASN A 46 -14.58 -19.22 3.40
N PHE A 47 -13.81 -18.57 4.27
CA PHE A 47 -14.32 -17.59 5.20
C PHE A 47 -14.88 -16.37 4.47
N PHE A 48 -14.17 -15.85 3.47
CA PHE A 48 -14.65 -14.72 2.66
C PHE A 48 -15.82 -15.13 1.76
N ALA A 49 -15.84 -16.33 1.21
CA ALA A 49 -16.98 -16.83 0.42
C ALA A 49 -18.29 -16.94 1.23
N GLN A 50 -18.19 -17.21 2.53
CA GLN A 50 -19.34 -17.30 3.43
C GLN A 50 -19.78 -15.96 4.03
N ASN A 51 -18.86 -15.00 4.13
CA ASN A 51 -19.09 -13.67 4.75
C ASN A 51 -19.03 -12.52 3.73
N THR A 52 -19.64 -12.69 2.58
CA THR A 52 -19.71 -11.68 1.50
C THR A 52 -20.63 -10.52 1.88
N GLY A 53 -20.15 -9.62 2.75
CA GLY A 53 -20.75 -8.31 2.94
C GLY A 53 -20.28 -7.33 1.86
N GLU A 54 -21.12 -6.36 1.48
CA GLU A 54 -20.77 -5.33 0.47
C GLU A 54 -19.46 -4.59 0.81
N ALA A 55 -19.20 -4.34 2.10
CA ALA A 55 -17.97 -3.71 2.57
C ALA A 55 -16.72 -4.53 2.26
N PHE A 56 -16.78 -5.86 2.39
CA PHE A 56 -15.67 -6.75 2.04
C PHE A 56 -15.40 -6.78 0.54
N ASN A 57 -16.44 -6.80 -0.28
CA ASN A 57 -16.32 -6.76 -1.73
C ASN A 57 -15.66 -5.46 -2.20
N LEU A 58 -16.05 -4.33 -1.62
CA LEU A 58 -15.44 -3.03 -1.90
C LEU A 58 -13.95 -3.03 -1.49
N PHE A 59 -13.64 -3.49 -0.28
CA PHE A 59 -12.25 -3.52 0.18
C PHE A 59 -11.38 -4.45 -0.67
N ASN A 60 -11.91 -5.61 -1.04
CA ASN A 60 -11.23 -6.54 -1.93
C ASN A 60 -11.00 -5.97 -3.34
N ALA A 61 -11.95 -5.19 -3.86
CA ALA A 61 -11.80 -4.48 -5.12
C ALA A 61 -10.68 -3.42 -5.06
N PHE A 62 -10.60 -2.64 -3.98
CA PHE A 62 -9.52 -1.66 -3.77
C PHE A 62 -8.14 -2.31 -3.62
N THR A 63 -8.05 -3.48 -3.02
CA THR A 63 -6.80 -4.21 -2.85
C THR A 63 -6.43 -5.08 -4.06
N GLY A 64 -7.27 -5.06 -5.11
CA GLY A 64 -7.05 -5.88 -6.31
C GLY A 64 -7.03 -7.39 -6.06
N GLY A 65 -7.82 -7.87 -5.08
CA GLY A 65 -7.88 -9.28 -4.68
C GLY A 65 -6.80 -9.72 -3.69
N SER A 66 -5.92 -8.82 -3.30
CA SER A 66 -4.82 -9.11 -2.35
C SER A 66 -5.33 -9.42 -0.95
N PHE A 67 -6.45 -8.82 -0.56
CA PHE A 67 -7.04 -9.01 0.76
C PHE A 67 -7.68 -10.41 0.91
N GLU A 68 -8.46 -10.85 -0.08
CA GLU A 68 -9.10 -12.17 -0.10
C GLU A 68 -8.08 -13.32 -0.06
N GLN A 69 -6.91 -13.11 -0.65
CA GLN A 69 -5.83 -14.10 -0.66
C GLN A 69 -4.89 -13.95 0.54
N MET A 70 -5.10 -12.95 1.39
CA MET A 70 -4.14 -12.56 2.45
C MET A 70 -2.71 -12.52 1.92
N SER A 71 -2.53 -11.85 0.80
CA SER A 71 -1.21 -11.69 0.21
C SER A 71 -0.34 -10.74 1.06
N VAL A 72 0.95 -10.69 0.75
CA VAL A 72 1.90 -9.76 1.37
C VAL A 72 1.43 -8.30 1.25
N PHE A 73 0.61 -7.99 0.24
CA PHE A 73 0.04 -6.66 0.00
C PHE A 73 -1.42 -6.52 0.46
N ALA A 74 -1.89 -7.36 1.39
CA ALA A 74 -3.28 -7.33 1.86
C ALA A 74 -3.69 -5.98 2.48
N LEU A 75 -2.77 -5.25 3.13
CA LEU A 75 -3.01 -3.89 3.62
C LEU A 75 -3.06 -2.83 2.51
N SER A 76 -2.62 -3.20 1.29
CA SER A 76 -2.50 -2.25 0.18
C SER A 76 -1.64 -1.02 0.55
N ILE A 77 -1.91 0.12 -0.08
CA ILE A 77 -1.29 1.42 0.22
C ILE A 77 -2.10 2.25 1.23
N THR A 78 -3.16 1.67 1.80
CA THR A 78 -4.10 2.33 2.71
C THR A 78 -3.43 3.04 3.90
N PRO A 79 -2.47 2.42 4.64
CA PRO A 79 -1.78 3.10 5.74
C PRO A 79 -1.06 4.38 5.31
N TYR A 80 -0.52 4.40 4.09
CA TYR A 80 0.14 5.59 3.54
C TYR A 80 -0.84 6.71 3.21
N ILE A 81 -1.99 6.37 2.61
CA ILE A 81 -3.02 7.36 2.29
C ILE A 81 -3.54 8.00 3.56
N THR A 82 -3.87 7.19 4.57
CA THR A 82 -4.32 7.65 5.88
C THR A 82 -3.27 8.56 6.55
N SER A 83 -2.01 8.12 6.56
CA SER A 83 -0.90 8.92 7.09
C SER A 83 -0.73 10.25 6.38
N SER A 84 -0.83 10.24 5.04
CA SER A 84 -0.71 11.45 4.23
C SER A 84 -1.81 12.46 4.55
N ILE A 85 -3.05 12.00 4.70
CA ILE A 85 -4.19 12.84 5.09
C ILE A 85 -3.99 13.40 6.50
N ILE A 86 -3.59 12.55 7.46
CA ILE A 86 -3.30 12.99 8.84
C ILE A 86 -2.22 14.07 8.85
N VAL A 87 -1.11 13.86 8.17
CA VAL A 87 -0.01 14.83 8.12
C VAL A 87 -0.46 16.13 7.44
N GLN A 88 -1.25 16.07 6.36
CA GLN A 88 -1.82 17.27 5.72
C GLN A 88 -2.72 18.06 6.67
N LEU A 89 -3.56 17.39 7.45
CA LEU A 89 -4.40 18.07 8.45
C LEU A 89 -3.55 18.65 9.58
N LEU A 90 -2.52 17.95 10.03
CA LEU A 90 -1.59 18.43 11.05
C LEU A 90 -0.76 19.64 10.58
N THR A 91 -0.45 19.74 9.29
CA THR A 91 0.24 20.93 8.75
C THR A 91 -0.60 22.19 8.79
N ILE A 92 -1.94 22.06 8.84
CA ILE A 92 -2.84 23.20 9.03
C ILE A 92 -2.98 23.54 10.52
N ALA A 93 -2.94 22.53 11.40
CA ALA A 93 -3.20 22.69 12.83
C ALA A 93 -1.94 23.07 13.63
N ILE A 94 -0.76 22.68 13.17
CA ILE A 94 0.52 22.85 13.90
C ILE A 94 1.40 23.86 13.16
N PRO A 95 1.67 25.06 13.74
CA PRO A 95 2.48 26.10 13.09
C PRO A 95 3.87 25.65 12.64
N GLN A 96 4.53 24.78 13.41
CA GLN A 96 5.85 24.24 13.08
C GLN A 96 5.84 23.41 11.78
N LEU A 97 4.77 22.64 11.53
CA LEU A 97 4.62 21.87 10.32
C LEU A 97 4.23 22.75 9.12
N GLU A 98 3.46 23.80 9.37
CA GLU A 98 3.14 24.84 8.37
C GLU A 98 4.41 25.56 7.90
N GLU A 99 5.30 25.96 8.83
CA GLU A 99 6.59 26.54 8.51
C GLU A 99 7.44 25.59 7.66
N MET A 100 7.51 24.30 8.05
CA MET A 100 8.21 23.29 7.24
C MET A 100 7.63 23.19 5.82
N GLN A 101 6.32 23.32 5.65
CA GLN A 101 5.71 23.29 4.32
C GLN A 101 6.07 24.52 3.49
N ARG A 102 6.27 25.68 4.13
CA ARG A 102 6.69 26.93 3.49
C ARG A 102 8.20 26.96 3.16
N ASP A 103 9.03 26.18 3.86
CA ASP A 103 10.49 26.07 3.64
C ASP A 103 10.90 25.44 2.30
N GLY A 104 9.95 25.27 1.37
CA GLY A 104 10.20 24.79 0.03
C GLY A 104 10.60 23.30 -0.03
N GLU A 105 11.62 22.96 -0.80
CA GLU A 105 11.97 21.57 -1.07
C GLU A 105 12.52 20.84 0.17
N THR A 106 13.28 21.52 0.99
CA THR A 106 13.87 20.93 2.23
C THR A 106 12.80 20.59 3.25
N GLY A 107 11.82 21.46 3.45
CA GLY A 107 10.70 21.22 4.34
C GLY A 107 9.78 20.11 3.84
N ARG A 108 9.50 20.07 2.53
CA ARG A 108 8.73 18.97 1.91
C ARG A 108 9.38 17.61 2.13
N LYS A 109 10.71 17.49 2.04
CA LYS A 109 11.42 16.23 2.33
C LYS A 109 11.23 15.77 3.77
N LYS A 110 11.22 16.72 4.74
CA LYS A 110 10.94 16.41 6.16
C LYS A 110 9.50 15.93 6.36
N ILE A 111 8.51 16.60 5.75
CA ILE A 111 7.09 16.19 5.82
C ILE A 111 6.90 14.80 5.23
N VAL A 112 7.52 14.49 4.08
CA VAL A 112 7.48 13.14 3.49
C VAL A 112 8.11 12.11 4.43
N ALA A 113 9.23 12.43 5.11
CA ALA A 113 9.84 11.53 6.08
C ALA A 113 8.90 11.26 7.27
N ILE A 114 8.23 12.27 7.82
CA ILE A 114 7.23 12.13 8.89
C ILE A 114 6.08 11.22 8.41
N THR A 115 5.58 11.44 7.20
CA THR A 115 4.53 10.61 6.61
C THR A 115 4.95 9.13 6.51
N ARG A 116 6.20 8.86 6.11
CA ARG A 116 6.72 7.48 6.04
C ARG A 116 6.78 6.80 7.41
N TYR A 117 7.27 7.49 8.44
CA TYR A 117 7.30 6.94 9.81
C TYR A 117 5.89 6.67 10.33
N LEU A 118 4.97 7.61 10.12
CA LEU A 118 3.57 7.43 10.51
C LEU A 118 2.91 6.27 9.75
N THR A 119 3.23 6.12 8.46
CA THR A 119 2.75 4.99 7.64
C THR A 119 3.17 3.64 8.22
N VAL A 120 4.45 3.49 8.58
CA VAL A 120 4.94 2.23 9.17
C VAL A 120 4.29 1.99 10.53
N GLY A 121 4.10 3.03 11.35
CA GLY A 121 3.39 2.94 12.62
C GLY A 121 1.94 2.48 12.46
N LEU A 122 1.19 3.09 11.53
CA LEU A 122 -0.19 2.69 11.23
C LEU A 122 -0.25 1.28 10.65
N ALA A 123 0.64 0.93 9.72
CA ALA A 123 0.71 -0.41 9.16
C ALA A 123 0.97 -1.49 10.24
N LEU A 124 1.80 -1.19 11.25
CA LEU A 124 2.00 -2.09 12.41
C LEU A 124 0.73 -2.27 13.24
N ILE A 125 -0.02 -1.20 13.46
CA ILE A 125 -1.28 -1.26 14.22
C ILE A 125 -2.33 -2.04 13.43
N GLU A 126 -2.52 -1.74 12.15
CA GLU A 126 -3.49 -2.40 11.27
C GLU A 126 -3.16 -3.89 11.08
N SER A 127 -1.90 -4.23 10.81
CA SER A 127 -1.46 -5.63 10.69
C SER A 127 -1.57 -6.38 12.01
N GLY A 128 -1.30 -5.72 13.15
CA GLY A 128 -1.50 -6.27 14.48
C GLY A 128 -2.96 -6.59 14.75
N ALA A 129 -3.87 -5.68 14.45
CA ALA A 129 -5.30 -5.89 14.56
C ALA A 129 -5.77 -7.06 13.68
N MET A 130 -5.29 -7.14 12.43
CA MET A 130 -5.59 -8.25 11.52
C MET A 130 -5.05 -9.59 12.06
N ALA A 131 -3.81 -9.65 12.51
CA ALA A 131 -3.19 -10.86 13.04
C ALA A 131 -3.93 -11.40 14.27
N VAL A 132 -4.37 -10.52 15.18
CA VAL A 132 -5.18 -10.90 16.35
C VAL A 132 -6.60 -11.30 15.93
N GLY A 133 -7.25 -10.53 15.05
CA GLY A 133 -8.60 -10.81 14.57
C GLY A 133 -8.70 -12.15 13.86
N PHE A 134 -7.81 -12.38 12.89
CA PHE A 134 -7.77 -13.64 12.13
C PHE A 134 -7.23 -14.81 12.97
N GLY A 135 -6.30 -14.55 13.89
CA GLY A 135 -5.81 -15.58 14.80
C GLY A 135 -6.91 -16.16 15.70
N ARG A 136 -7.80 -15.32 16.22
CA ARG A 136 -8.95 -15.74 17.03
C ARG A 136 -10.00 -16.52 16.23
N GLN A 137 -10.09 -16.29 14.93
CA GLN A 137 -11.02 -16.97 14.02
C GLN A 137 -10.43 -18.27 13.43
N GLY A 138 -9.20 -18.65 13.81
CA GLY A 138 -8.57 -19.87 13.33
C GLY A 138 -8.02 -19.79 11.91
N LEU A 139 -7.89 -18.60 11.35
CA LEU A 139 -7.38 -18.37 9.98
C LEU A 139 -5.85 -18.50 9.88
N LEU A 140 -5.16 -18.51 11.04
CA LEU A 140 -3.73 -18.80 11.13
C LEU A 140 -3.50 -20.31 11.28
N VAL A 141 -2.49 -20.84 10.60
CA VAL A 141 -2.10 -22.26 10.66
C VAL A 141 -1.86 -22.72 12.12
N LYS A 142 -1.23 -21.87 12.92
CA LYS A 142 -1.10 -22.02 14.38
C LYS A 142 -1.17 -20.62 14.99
N TYR A 143 -2.12 -20.39 15.91
CA TYR A 143 -2.17 -19.15 16.65
C TYR A 143 -1.11 -19.16 17.75
N ASN A 144 0.11 -18.76 17.39
CA ASN A 144 1.23 -18.62 18.30
C ASN A 144 1.83 -17.22 18.11
N PHE A 145 2.45 -16.68 19.16
CA PHE A 145 3.08 -15.36 19.13
C PHE A 145 4.04 -15.19 17.95
N VAL A 146 4.83 -16.22 17.64
CA VAL A 146 5.79 -16.21 16.53
C VAL A 146 5.09 -16.06 15.18
N ASN A 147 4.01 -16.83 14.95
CA ASN A 147 3.26 -16.75 13.68
C ASN A 147 2.52 -15.41 13.55
N ALA A 148 1.94 -14.91 14.63
CA ALA A 148 1.33 -13.58 14.64
C ALA A 148 2.36 -12.49 14.33
N ALA A 149 3.56 -12.56 14.91
CA ALA A 149 4.65 -11.62 14.61
C ALA A 149 5.12 -11.70 13.15
N ILE A 150 5.23 -12.91 12.58
CA ILE A 150 5.57 -13.09 11.16
C ILE A 150 4.52 -12.42 10.26
N VAL A 151 3.23 -12.63 10.52
CA VAL A 151 2.14 -12.01 9.77
C VAL A 151 2.23 -10.48 9.86
N VAL A 152 2.37 -9.93 11.07
CA VAL A 152 2.48 -8.48 11.30
C VAL A 152 3.66 -7.89 10.53
N LEU A 153 4.83 -8.48 10.66
CA LEU A 153 6.05 -8.01 9.97
C LEU A 153 5.92 -8.11 8.45
N THR A 154 5.34 -9.20 7.94
CA THR A 154 5.18 -9.40 6.50
C THR A 154 4.21 -8.38 5.90
N LEU A 155 3.05 -8.17 6.52
CA LEU A 155 2.06 -7.20 6.05
C LEU A 155 2.59 -5.76 6.14
N THR A 156 3.28 -5.42 7.23
CA THR A 156 3.90 -4.10 7.39
C THR A 156 4.98 -3.86 6.35
N ALA A 157 5.84 -4.85 6.11
CA ALA A 157 6.87 -4.77 5.09
C ALA A 157 6.27 -4.64 3.68
N GLY A 158 5.19 -5.37 3.40
CA GLY A 158 4.45 -5.28 2.13
C GLY A 158 3.89 -3.89 1.89
N SER A 159 3.23 -3.29 2.88
CA SER A 159 2.71 -1.92 2.79
C SER A 159 3.82 -0.88 2.64
N ALA A 160 4.92 -1.00 3.38
CA ALA A 160 6.08 -0.14 3.24
C ALA A 160 6.73 -0.25 1.85
N PHE A 161 6.75 -1.44 1.28
CA PHE A 161 7.26 -1.68 -0.08
C PHE A 161 6.34 -1.06 -1.15
N LEU A 162 5.01 -1.17 -1.00
CA LEU A 162 4.05 -0.50 -1.88
C LEU A 162 4.17 1.02 -1.81
N MET A 163 4.35 1.58 -0.62
CA MET A 163 4.63 3.01 -0.44
C MET A 163 5.89 3.41 -1.23
N TRP A 164 6.98 2.66 -1.09
CA TRP A 164 8.22 2.92 -1.82
C TRP A 164 8.02 2.84 -3.34
N ILE A 165 7.28 1.84 -3.85
CA ILE A 165 6.95 1.73 -5.28
C ILE A 165 6.15 2.95 -5.74
N GLY A 166 5.12 3.37 -5.00
CA GLY A 166 4.31 4.53 -5.34
C GLY A 166 5.14 5.81 -5.45
N GLU A 167 6.06 6.04 -4.52
CA GLU A 167 6.99 7.16 -4.57
C GLU A 167 7.93 7.06 -5.78
N ARG A 168 8.45 5.88 -6.09
CA ARG A 168 9.32 5.66 -7.26
C ARG A 168 8.60 5.87 -8.59
N ILE A 169 7.33 5.49 -8.68
CA ILE A 169 6.52 5.79 -9.87
C ILE A 169 6.32 7.30 -9.99
N THR A 170 6.06 8.01 -8.89
CA THR A 170 5.92 9.48 -8.90
C THR A 170 7.22 10.17 -9.35
N GLU A 171 8.39 9.68 -8.92
CA GLU A 171 9.69 10.27 -9.29
C GLU A 171 10.11 9.96 -10.74
N LYS A 172 9.97 8.70 -11.17
CA LYS A 172 10.56 8.18 -12.42
C LYS A 172 9.54 7.72 -13.46
N GLY A 173 8.29 7.60 -13.06
CA GLY A 173 7.19 7.14 -13.91
C GLY A 173 6.34 8.28 -14.45
N VAL A 174 5.08 7.96 -14.72
CA VAL A 174 4.06 8.89 -15.24
C VAL A 174 3.03 9.16 -14.17
N GLY A 175 2.73 10.43 -13.91
CA GLY A 175 1.65 10.85 -13.02
C GLY A 175 1.92 10.64 -11.54
N ASN A 176 0.86 10.59 -10.74
CA ASN A 176 0.95 10.32 -9.30
C ASN A 176 1.00 8.81 -9.06
N GLY A 177 2.17 8.31 -8.65
CA GLY A 177 2.40 6.88 -8.44
C GLY A 177 1.52 6.27 -7.36
N ILE A 178 1.15 7.03 -6.32
CA ILE A 178 0.26 6.58 -5.26
C ILE A 178 -1.13 6.25 -5.82
N SER A 179 -1.68 7.15 -6.65
CA SER A 179 -2.98 6.94 -7.31
C SER A 179 -2.96 5.81 -8.34
N ILE A 180 -1.79 5.51 -8.92
CA ILE A 180 -1.64 4.41 -9.88
C ILE A 180 -1.54 3.06 -9.16
N VAL A 181 -0.97 3.03 -7.97
CA VAL A 181 -0.85 1.81 -7.15
C VAL A 181 -2.20 1.44 -6.53
N LEU A 182 -3.02 2.43 -6.16
CA LEU A 182 -4.38 2.26 -5.67
C LEU A 182 -5.31 1.76 -6.79
#